data_cf1e507c8554444d892afd9beae6034b
#
_entry.id   cf1e507c8554444d892afd9beae6034b
#
_cell.length_a   1.000
_cell.length_b   1.000
_cell.length_c   1.000
_cell.angle_alpha   90.00
_cell.angle_beta   90.00
_cell.angle_gamma   90.00
#
_symmetry.space_group_name_H-M   'P 1'
#
loop_
_entity.id
_entity.type
_entity.pdbx_description
1 polymer ?
#
loop_
_entity_poly.entity_id
_entity_poly.type
_entity_poly.pdbx_seq_one_letter_code
_entity_poly.pdbx_strand_id
1 'polypeptide(L)'
;MCFAPYVSLSTFVIEFLLAAFFLLKSPRDNLNRIIALMSLLLGFYQLNEFLICVSGVGLFTRLAMMTAAVLPALGITYALIMFREKIKFRWHLLIYSPAIFFILMFGVFDYFKESAVCSSIFIQYPDAGLLGMFFGLYYLVYLVAGLIMFYFVASRVKSMYEKRLVHLGMLGIFMFTVPTFVFLLFLPALRIQFASVLCEFALLFAIELVVVLWYKDKHGLRY
;
A
#
# COMPACT_ATOMS: atom_id res chain seq x y z
N MET A 1 4.57 -11.19 -25.78
CA MET A 1 3.60 -10.21 -25.22
C MET A 1 3.81 -10.19 -23.72
N CYS A 2 4.23 -9.06 -23.15
CA CYS A 2 4.39 -8.96 -21.70
C CYS A 2 2.98 -8.94 -21.06
N PHE A 3 2.72 -9.88 -20.16
CA PHE A 3 1.44 -9.97 -19.46
C PHE A 3 1.29 -8.83 -18.42
N ALA A 4 2.42 -8.42 -17.81
CA ALA A 4 2.47 -7.41 -16.75
C ALA A 4 1.78 -6.06 -17.09
N PRO A 5 2.00 -5.39 -18.24
CA PRO A 5 1.41 -4.06 -18.45
C PRO A 5 -0.12 -4.06 -18.51
N TYR A 6 -0.73 -5.09 -19.05
CA TYR A 6 -2.21 -5.18 -19.09
C TYR A 6 -2.81 -5.47 -17.71
N VAL A 7 -2.11 -6.27 -16.89
CA VAL A 7 -2.53 -6.54 -15.50
C VAL A 7 -2.45 -5.25 -14.69
N SER A 8 -1.31 -4.54 -14.74
CA SER A 8 -1.15 -3.26 -14.03
C SER A 8 -2.18 -2.22 -14.45
N LEU A 9 -2.48 -2.09 -15.75
CA LEU A 9 -3.51 -1.18 -16.22
C LEU A 9 -4.91 -1.56 -15.72
N SER A 10 -5.25 -2.86 -15.77
CA SER A 10 -6.55 -3.36 -15.28
C SER A 10 -6.70 -3.13 -13.78
N THR A 11 -5.66 -3.41 -13.00
CA THR A 11 -5.64 -3.18 -11.56
C THR A 11 -5.78 -1.69 -11.24
N PHE A 12 -5.07 -0.82 -11.96
CA PHE A 12 -5.24 0.63 -11.83
C PHE A 12 -6.70 1.06 -12.02
N VAL A 13 -7.35 0.60 -13.10
CA VAL A 13 -8.74 0.97 -13.39
C VAL A 13 -9.67 0.51 -12.26
N ILE A 14 -9.51 -0.73 -11.79
CA ILE A 14 -10.31 -1.28 -10.69
C ILE A 14 -10.10 -0.44 -9.43
N GLU A 15 -8.86 -0.18 -9.02
CA GLU A 15 -8.55 0.56 -7.80
C GLU A 15 -9.00 2.02 -7.86
N PHE A 16 -8.88 2.66 -9.02
CA PHE A 16 -9.40 4.01 -9.24
C PHE A 16 -10.94 4.07 -9.11
N LEU A 17 -11.65 3.13 -9.72
CA LEU A 17 -13.10 3.05 -9.60
C LEU A 17 -13.54 2.77 -8.16
N LEU A 18 -12.84 1.91 -7.44
CA LEU A 18 -13.07 1.65 -6.02
C LEU A 18 -12.83 2.90 -5.16
N ALA A 19 -11.74 3.61 -5.39
CA ALA A 19 -11.44 4.86 -4.67
C ALA A 19 -12.55 5.91 -4.90
N ALA A 20 -12.98 6.09 -6.14
CA ALA A 20 -14.07 6.99 -6.49
C ALA A 20 -15.39 6.56 -5.81
N PHE A 21 -15.73 5.27 -5.85
CA PHE A 21 -16.91 4.71 -5.20
C PHE A 21 -16.91 4.98 -3.69
N PHE A 22 -15.80 4.76 -2.99
CA PHE A 22 -15.68 4.95 -1.55
C PHE A 22 -15.84 6.43 -1.16
N LEU A 23 -15.25 7.34 -1.95
CA LEU A 23 -15.38 8.78 -1.72
C LEU A 23 -16.80 9.29 -1.96
N LEU A 24 -17.48 8.80 -3.00
CA LEU A 24 -18.84 9.22 -3.33
C LEU A 24 -19.86 8.68 -2.32
N LYS A 25 -19.67 7.45 -1.84
CA LYS A 25 -20.63 6.79 -0.94
C LYS A 25 -20.67 7.42 0.46
N SER A 26 -19.54 7.78 1.02
CA SER A 26 -19.46 8.37 2.37
C SER A 26 -18.27 9.33 2.51
N PRO A 27 -18.36 10.55 1.93
CA PRO A 27 -17.22 11.47 1.87
C PRO A 27 -16.78 12.04 3.22
N ARG A 28 -17.62 11.94 4.26
CA ARG A 28 -17.33 12.46 5.61
C ARG A 28 -16.76 11.43 6.57
N ASP A 29 -16.78 10.16 6.22
CA ASP A 29 -16.26 9.08 7.07
C ASP A 29 -14.73 8.95 6.86
N ASN A 30 -13.98 9.03 7.96
CA ASN A 30 -12.51 9.00 7.90
C ASN A 30 -11.97 7.65 7.42
N LEU A 31 -12.66 6.55 7.74
CA LEU A 31 -12.28 5.24 7.28
C LEU A 31 -12.44 5.12 5.76
N ASN A 32 -13.54 5.63 5.21
CA ASN A 32 -13.74 5.65 3.76
C ASN A 32 -12.67 6.49 3.05
N ARG A 33 -12.29 7.64 3.64
CA ARG A 33 -11.26 8.52 3.07
C ARG A 33 -9.89 7.86 3.03
N ILE A 34 -9.46 7.22 4.12
CA ILE A 34 -8.15 6.56 4.16
C ILE A 34 -8.11 5.37 3.21
N ILE A 35 -9.17 4.57 3.15
CA ILE A 35 -9.29 3.43 2.23
C ILE A 35 -9.27 3.92 0.78
N ALA A 36 -10.02 4.98 0.45
CA ALA A 36 -10.01 5.56 -0.88
C ALA A 36 -8.63 6.10 -1.27
N LEU A 37 -7.93 6.75 -0.33
CA LEU A 37 -6.58 7.24 -0.57
C LEU A 37 -5.58 6.10 -0.79
N MET A 38 -5.68 5.03 0.00
CA MET A 38 -4.84 3.83 -0.17
C MET A 38 -5.09 3.19 -1.55
N SER A 39 -6.36 2.98 -1.93
CA SER A 39 -6.72 2.43 -3.25
C SER A 39 -6.24 3.34 -4.38
N LEU A 40 -6.39 4.66 -4.25
CA LEU A 40 -5.91 5.62 -5.26
C LEU A 40 -4.39 5.56 -5.45
N LEU A 41 -3.63 5.49 -4.36
CA LEU A 41 -2.17 5.41 -4.42
C LEU A 41 -1.69 4.05 -4.96
N LEU A 42 -2.35 2.95 -4.57
CA LEU A 42 -2.07 1.65 -5.16
C LEU A 42 -2.31 1.67 -6.68
N GLY A 43 -3.46 2.18 -7.11
CA GLY A 43 -3.76 2.35 -8.52
C GLY A 43 -2.75 3.26 -9.24
N PHE A 44 -2.36 4.37 -8.62
CA PHE A 44 -1.36 5.25 -9.21
C PHE A 44 0.01 4.57 -9.33
N TYR A 45 0.38 3.73 -8.38
CA TYR A 45 1.57 2.89 -8.49
C TYR A 45 1.46 1.94 -9.70
N GLN A 46 0.35 1.23 -9.86
CA GLN A 46 0.09 0.34 -10.99
C GLN A 46 0.10 1.07 -12.34
N LEU A 47 -0.46 2.29 -12.39
CA LEU A 47 -0.39 3.12 -13.58
C LEU A 47 1.07 3.45 -13.96
N ASN A 48 1.91 3.79 -12.98
CA ASN A 48 3.32 4.06 -13.24
C ASN A 48 4.04 2.80 -13.72
N GLU A 49 3.75 1.61 -13.18
CA GLU A 49 4.29 0.34 -13.68
C GLU A 49 3.91 0.10 -15.15
N PHE A 50 2.65 0.34 -15.51
CA PHE A 50 2.22 0.29 -16.90
C PHE A 50 3.00 1.26 -17.79
N LEU A 51 3.14 2.51 -17.35
CA LEU A 51 3.85 3.55 -18.10
C LEU A 51 5.35 3.26 -18.23
N ILE A 52 6.00 2.67 -17.23
CA ILE A 52 7.38 2.16 -17.33
C ILE A 52 7.50 1.16 -18.48
N CYS A 53 6.57 0.20 -18.54
CA CYS A 53 6.62 -0.85 -19.56
C CYS A 53 6.36 -0.34 -20.98
N VAL A 54 5.50 0.66 -21.14
CA VAL A 54 5.15 1.19 -22.45
C VAL A 54 6.15 2.24 -22.95
N SER A 55 6.65 3.09 -22.06
CA SER A 55 7.48 4.24 -22.46
C SER A 55 8.97 4.08 -22.19
N GLY A 56 9.35 3.23 -21.22
CA GLY A 56 10.74 3.07 -20.77
C GLY A 56 11.32 4.31 -20.06
N VAL A 57 10.48 5.29 -19.70
CA VAL A 57 10.92 6.57 -19.14
C VAL A 57 11.16 6.44 -17.62
N GLY A 58 12.39 6.72 -17.17
CA GLY A 58 12.80 6.61 -15.76
C GLY A 58 12.01 7.49 -14.78
N LEU A 59 11.33 8.54 -15.25
CA LEU A 59 10.44 9.37 -14.42
C LEU A 59 9.34 8.52 -13.76
N PHE A 60 8.74 7.57 -14.48
CA PHE A 60 7.68 6.72 -13.94
C PHE A 60 8.20 5.75 -12.89
N THR A 61 9.48 5.31 -12.99
CA THR A 61 10.15 4.55 -11.94
C THR A 61 10.21 5.33 -10.63
N ARG A 62 10.59 6.61 -10.70
CA ARG A 62 10.64 7.48 -9.51
C ARG A 62 9.26 7.71 -8.92
N LEU A 63 8.26 8.03 -9.76
CA LEU A 63 6.88 8.24 -9.31
C LEU A 63 6.29 6.99 -8.65
N ALA A 64 6.56 5.80 -9.19
CA ALA A 64 6.16 4.55 -8.58
C ALA A 64 6.75 4.39 -7.17
N MET A 65 8.07 4.59 -7.02
CA MET A 65 8.74 4.45 -5.73
C MET A 65 8.34 5.52 -4.71
N MET A 66 8.11 6.76 -5.16
CA MET A 66 7.58 7.83 -4.30
C MET A 66 6.17 7.49 -3.79
N THR A 67 5.33 6.94 -4.66
CA THR A 67 3.97 6.50 -4.29
C THR A 67 4.02 5.35 -3.31
N ALA A 68 4.85 4.35 -3.58
CA ALA A 68 5.05 3.21 -2.70
C ALA A 68 5.53 3.66 -1.30
N ALA A 69 6.36 4.69 -1.19
CA ALA A 69 6.86 5.19 0.08
C ALA A 69 5.76 5.70 1.03
N VAL A 70 4.61 6.14 0.53
CA VAL A 70 3.51 6.66 1.36
C VAL A 70 2.66 5.53 1.97
N LEU A 71 2.53 4.40 1.29
CA LEU A 71 1.59 3.33 1.63
C LEU A 71 1.78 2.75 3.05
N PRO A 72 2.99 2.48 3.56
CA PRO A 72 3.18 1.97 4.92
C PRO A 72 2.69 2.95 5.99
N ALA A 73 2.94 4.26 5.81
CA ALA A 73 2.47 5.30 6.74
C ALA A 73 0.92 5.41 6.74
N LEU A 74 0.29 5.23 5.58
CA LEU A 74 -1.17 5.14 5.49
C LEU A 74 -1.71 3.88 6.17
N GLY A 75 -1.02 2.74 6.09
CA GLY A 75 -1.38 1.52 6.82
C GLY A 75 -1.42 1.73 8.33
N ILE A 76 -0.44 2.44 8.91
CA ILE A 76 -0.47 2.85 10.32
C ILE A 76 -1.65 3.79 10.60
N THR A 77 -1.90 4.77 9.73
CA THR A 77 -3.02 5.71 9.88
C THR A 77 -4.37 4.98 9.81
N TYR A 78 -4.50 4.00 8.94
CA TYR A 78 -5.66 3.13 8.84
C TYR A 78 -5.92 2.39 10.17
N ALA A 79 -4.89 1.76 10.76
CA ALA A 79 -5.00 1.11 12.06
C ALA A 79 -5.41 2.11 13.17
N LEU A 80 -4.86 3.32 13.17
CA LEU A 80 -5.18 4.37 14.16
C LEU A 80 -6.62 4.88 14.03
N ILE A 81 -7.15 5.01 12.82
CA ILE A 81 -8.56 5.36 12.60
C ILE A 81 -9.47 4.26 13.16
N MET A 82 -9.13 2.99 12.97
CA MET A 82 -9.85 1.87 13.57
C MET A 82 -9.83 1.91 15.10
N PHE A 83 -8.77 2.48 15.69
CA PHE A 83 -8.65 2.68 17.14
C PHE A 83 -9.50 3.83 17.66
N ARG A 84 -10.06 4.68 16.78
CA ARG A 84 -10.81 5.92 17.12
C ARG A 84 -10.04 6.92 17.99
N GLU A 85 -8.72 6.82 18.02
CA GLU A 85 -7.88 7.75 18.77
C GLU A 85 -7.68 9.05 18.00
N LYS A 86 -7.84 10.19 18.70
CA LYS A 86 -7.47 11.49 18.14
C LYS A 86 -5.95 11.64 18.18
N ILE A 87 -5.35 11.48 17.02
CA ILE A 87 -3.91 11.58 16.89
C ILE A 87 -3.49 13.06 16.89
N LYS A 88 -2.59 13.45 17.79
CA LYS A 88 -2.00 14.78 17.78
C LYS A 88 -1.12 14.97 16.53
N PHE A 89 -1.11 16.17 15.97
CA PHE A 89 -0.36 16.50 14.75
C PHE A 89 1.10 16.03 14.74
N ARG A 90 1.80 16.10 15.88
CA ARG A 90 3.19 15.61 16.02
C ARG A 90 3.35 14.12 15.75
N TRP A 91 2.36 13.29 16.06
CA TRP A 91 2.40 11.86 15.75
C TRP A 91 2.24 11.62 14.25
N HIS A 92 1.38 12.38 13.57
CA HIS A 92 1.32 12.32 12.11
C HIS A 92 2.67 12.68 11.49
N LEU A 93 3.32 13.74 11.97
CA LEU A 93 4.63 14.12 11.46
C LEU A 93 5.66 13.00 11.67
N LEU A 94 5.67 12.33 12.82
CA LEU A 94 6.56 11.21 13.11
C LEU A 94 6.27 10.01 12.19
N ILE A 95 5.00 9.65 11.98
CA ILE A 95 4.59 8.52 11.15
C ILE A 95 4.96 8.76 9.69
N TYR A 96 4.80 9.98 9.19
CA TYR A 96 5.06 10.30 7.78
C TYR A 96 6.50 10.75 7.51
N SER A 97 7.33 11.05 8.52
CA SER A 97 8.69 11.51 8.30
C SER A 97 9.58 10.55 7.50
N PRO A 98 9.55 9.21 7.70
CA PRO A 98 10.33 8.32 6.84
C PRO A 98 9.78 8.26 5.40
N ALA A 99 8.45 8.34 5.23
CA ALA A 99 7.87 8.42 3.89
C ALA A 99 8.34 9.67 3.15
N ILE A 100 8.31 10.84 3.80
CA ILE A 100 8.79 12.11 3.25
C ILE A 100 10.29 12.00 2.90
N PHE A 101 11.09 11.40 3.76
CA PHE A 101 12.50 11.16 3.48
C PHE A 101 12.69 10.36 2.19
N PHE A 102 12.01 9.22 2.02
CA PHE A 102 12.12 8.41 0.82
C PHE A 102 11.55 9.09 -0.42
N ILE A 103 10.47 9.87 -0.31
CA ILE A 103 9.93 10.68 -1.41
C ILE A 103 10.99 11.68 -1.90
N LEU A 104 11.68 12.37 -0.98
CA LEU A 104 12.73 13.31 -1.34
C LEU A 104 13.94 12.59 -1.97
N MET A 105 14.34 11.44 -1.42
CA MET A 105 15.47 10.66 -1.95
C MET A 105 15.17 10.15 -3.37
N PHE A 106 13.98 9.61 -3.63
CA PHE A 106 13.62 9.09 -4.95
C PHE A 106 13.25 10.21 -5.95
N GLY A 107 12.71 11.33 -5.49
CA GLY A 107 12.27 12.42 -6.35
C GLY A 107 13.37 13.41 -6.72
N VAL A 108 14.20 13.82 -5.76
CA VAL A 108 15.21 14.89 -5.94
C VAL A 108 16.55 14.33 -6.38
N PHE A 109 16.98 13.22 -5.75
CA PHE A 109 18.24 12.57 -6.10
C PHE A 109 17.99 11.57 -7.23
N ASP A 110 18.77 11.68 -8.31
CA ASP A 110 18.70 10.78 -9.46
C ASP A 110 19.27 9.39 -9.12
N TYR A 111 18.61 8.73 -8.16
CA TYR A 111 19.07 7.46 -7.63
C TYR A 111 18.88 6.32 -8.64
N PHE A 112 17.84 6.41 -9.44
CA PHE A 112 17.58 5.47 -10.53
C PHE A 112 18.12 6.04 -11.84
N LYS A 113 19.43 5.87 -12.06
CA LYS A 113 20.10 6.26 -13.32
C LYS A 113 19.59 5.45 -14.52
N GLU A 114 19.15 4.23 -14.27
CA GLU A 114 18.60 3.34 -15.27
C GLU A 114 17.08 3.24 -15.12
N SER A 115 16.39 3.08 -16.24
CA SER A 115 14.96 2.79 -16.22
C SER A 115 14.72 1.36 -15.73
N ALA A 116 13.64 1.15 -15.01
CA ALA A 116 13.20 -0.19 -14.63
C ALA A 116 12.92 -1.03 -15.89
N VAL A 117 13.21 -2.31 -15.82
CA VAL A 117 13.05 -3.25 -16.94
C VAL A 117 11.78 -4.09 -16.71
N CYS A 118 10.91 -4.11 -17.72
CA CYS A 118 9.73 -4.97 -17.71
C CYS A 118 10.12 -6.43 -17.97
N SER A 119 9.77 -7.32 -17.06
CA SER A 119 9.74 -8.75 -17.29
C SER A 119 8.30 -9.22 -17.60
N SER A 120 8.11 -10.53 -17.82
CA SER A 120 6.79 -11.08 -18.17
C SER A 120 5.73 -10.99 -17.07
N ILE A 121 6.15 -10.92 -15.81
CA ILE A 121 5.25 -10.99 -14.64
C ILE A 121 5.41 -9.77 -13.73
N PHE A 122 6.62 -9.21 -13.60
CA PHE A 122 6.93 -8.12 -12.68
C PHE A 122 7.92 -7.13 -13.29
N ILE A 123 8.05 -5.98 -12.66
CA ILE A 123 9.04 -4.96 -13.03
C ILE A 123 10.29 -5.13 -12.21
N GLN A 124 11.45 -5.17 -12.88
CA GLN A 124 12.76 -5.17 -12.25
C GLN A 124 13.20 -3.72 -12.05
N TYR A 125 13.15 -3.26 -10.81
CA TYR A 125 13.70 -1.97 -10.46
C TYR A 125 15.22 -2.04 -10.40
N PRO A 126 15.93 -0.98 -10.81
CA PRO A 126 17.38 -0.92 -10.67
C PRO A 126 17.77 -1.01 -9.19
N ASP A 127 18.95 -1.60 -8.95
CA ASP A 127 19.44 -1.75 -7.58
C ASP A 127 19.70 -0.37 -6.94
N ALA A 128 18.99 -0.10 -5.88
CA ALA A 128 19.13 1.11 -5.09
C ALA A 128 20.15 0.94 -3.94
N GLY A 129 20.92 -0.13 -3.92
CA GLY A 129 21.97 -0.37 -2.93
C GLY A 129 21.48 -0.25 -1.48
N LEU A 130 22.24 0.48 -0.66
CA LEU A 130 21.89 0.72 0.76
C LEU A 130 20.55 1.42 0.93
N LEU A 131 20.18 2.35 0.04
CA LEU A 131 18.89 3.04 0.11
C LEU A 131 17.73 2.06 -0.08
N GLY A 132 17.84 1.13 -1.02
CA GLY A 132 16.85 0.07 -1.23
C GLY A 132 16.69 -0.84 0.00
N MET A 133 17.80 -1.17 0.66
CA MET A 133 17.77 -1.95 1.90
C MET A 133 17.06 -1.19 3.03
N PHE A 134 17.37 0.10 3.23
CA PHE A 134 16.68 0.94 4.23
C PHE A 134 15.20 1.13 3.89
N PHE A 135 14.86 1.25 2.62
CA PHE A 135 13.47 1.30 2.17
C PHE A 135 12.71 0.01 2.48
N GLY A 136 13.31 -1.14 2.20
CA GLY A 136 12.74 -2.45 2.57
C GLY A 136 12.57 -2.62 4.08
N LEU A 137 13.55 -2.17 4.88
CA LEU A 137 13.47 -2.19 6.35
C LEU A 137 12.34 -1.27 6.85
N TYR A 138 12.23 -0.06 6.29
CA TYR A 138 11.13 0.86 6.58
C TYR A 138 9.77 0.19 6.34
N TYR A 139 9.59 -0.43 5.17
CA TYR A 139 8.38 -1.16 4.82
C TYR A 139 8.06 -2.26 5.83
N LEU A 140 9.04 -3.12 6.12
CA LEU A 140 8.89 -4.22 7.06
C LEU A 140 8.47 -3.74 8.46
N VAL A 141 9.18 -2.74 9.00
CA VAL A 141 8.92 -2.18 10.33
C VAL A 141 7.49 -1.62 10.41
N TYR A 142 7.05 -0.90 9.37
CA TYR A 142 5.71 -0.31 9.36
C TYR A 142 4.61 -1.35 9.19
N LEU A 143 4.80 -2.38 8.37
CA LEU A 143 3.85 -3.47 8.21
C LEU A 143 3.70 -4.26 9.53
N VAL A 144 4.80 -4.61 10.17
CA VAL A 144 4.79 -5.29 11.47
C VAL A 144 4.14 -4.40 12.54
N ALA A 145 4.48 -3.12 12.60
CA ALA A 145 3.85 -2.17 13.51
C ALA A 145 2.34 -2.06 13.27
N GLY A 146 1.89 -2.02 12.01
CA GLY A 146 0.49 -2.05 11.64
C GLY A 146 -0.24 -3.28 12.16
N LEU A 147 0.32 -4.48 11.95
CA LEU A 147 -0.25 -5.73 12.46
C LEU A 147 -0.35 -5.74 13.98
N ILE A 148 0.71 -5.29 14.68
CA ILE A 148 0.71 -5.19 16.15
C ILE A 148 -0.38 -4.21 16.61
N MET A 149 -0.53 -3.07 15.94
CA MET A 149 -1.57 -2.09 16.26
C MET A 149 -2.96 -2.68 16.07
N PHE A 150 -3.24 -3.38 14.96
CA PHE A 150 -4.52 -4.05 14.75
C PHE A 150 -4.81 -5.10 15.83
N TYR A 151 -3.81 -5.86 16.25
CA TYR A 151 -3.94 -6.80 17.36
C TYR A 151 -4.35 -6.09 18.67
N PHE A 152 -3.68 -4.99 19.02
CA PHE A 152 -4.05 -4.18 20.19
C PHE A 152 -5.45 -3.57 20.08
N VAL A 153 -5.84 -3.09 18.90
CA VAL A 153 -7.20 -2.60 18.66
C VAL A 153 -8.22 -3.72 18.90
N ALA A 154 -8.00 -4.89 18.31
CA ALA A 154 -8.88 -6.03 18.45
C ALA A 154 -9.06 -6.49 19.91
N SER A 155 -8.02 -6.35 20.76
CA SER A 155 -8.08 -6.70 22.18
C SER A 155 -8.84 -5.69 23.03
N ARG A 156 -8.93 -4.42 22.59
CA ARG A 156 -9.60 -3.33 23.35
C ARG A 156 -11.04 -3.10 22.95
N VAL A 157 -11.42 -3.48 21.74
CA VAL A 157 -12.79 -3.29 21.25
C VAL A 157 -13.74 -4.27 21.92
N LYS A 158 -14.82 -3.76 22.49
CA LYS A 158 -15.84 -4.55 23.20
C LYS A 158 -16.95 -5.07 22.28
N SER A 159 -17.30 -4.30 21.24
CA SER A 159 -18.35 -4.69 20.29
C SER A 159 -17.88 -5.84 19.39
N MET A 160 -18.68 -6.90 19.29
CA MET A 160 -18.38 -8.04 18.42
C MET A 160 -18.29 -7.61 16.94
N TYR A 161 -19.11 -6.65 16.51
CA TYR A 161 -19.10 -6.16 15.12
C TYR A 161 -17.85 -5.36 14.81
N GLU A 162 -17.45 -4.46 15.71
CA GLU A 162 -16.20 -3.71 15.58
C GLU A 162 -14.98 -4.64 15.63
N LYS A 163 -14.98 -5.62 16.52
CA LYS A 163 -13.92 -6.61 16.61
C LYS A 163 -13.75 -7.39 15.30
N ARG A 164 -14.85 -7.82 14.67
CA ARG A 164 -14.81 -8.47 13.36
C ARG A 164 -14.28 -7.54 12.27
N LEU A 165 -14.69 -6.26 12.27
CA LEU A 165 -14.20 -5.28 11.33
C LEU A 165 -12.68 -5.09 11.44
N VAL A 166 -12.16 -5.02 12.67
CA VAL A 166 -10.72 -4.92 12.93
C VAL A 166 -9.97 -6.19 12.45
N HIS A 167 -10.55 -7.39 12.67
CA HIS A 167 -9.94 -8.63 12.17
C HIS A 167 -9.95 -8.69 10.63
N LEU A 168 -10.99 -8.17 9.96
CA LEU A 168 -11.00 -8.06 8.51
C LEU A 168 -9.86 -7.15 8.05
N GLY A 169 -9.68 -5.95 8.62
CA GLY A 169 -8.57 -5.07 8.26
C GLY A 169 -7.19 -5.68 8.54
N MET A 170 -7.05 -6.43 9.63
CA MET A 170 -5.84 -7.20 9.92
C MET A 170 -5.59 -8.29 8.88
N LEU A 171 -6.64 -9.00 8.45
CA LEU A 171 -6.56 -10.03 7.42
C LEU A 171 -6.08 -9.44 6.09
N GLY A 172 -6.55 -8.25 5.70
CA GLY A 172 -6.11 -7.57 4.48
C GLY A 172 -4.62 -7.28 4.49
N ILE A 173 -4.11 -6.69 5.58
CA ILE A 173 -2.66 -6.45 5.72
C ILE A 173 -1.89 -7.79 5.69
N PHE A 174 -2.42 -8.82 6.34
CA PHE A 174 -1.80 -10.13 6.35
C PHE A 174 -1.75 -10.77 4.95
N MET A 175 -2.86 -10.73 4.20
CA MET A 175 -2.95 -11.25 2.83
C MET A 175 -2.06 -10.50 1.85
N PHE A 176 -1.83 -9.20 2.09
CA PHE A 176 -0.92 -8.39 1.31
C PHE A 176 0.55 -8.67 1.65
N THR A 177 0.86 -8.85 2.92
CA THR A 177 2.23 -8.89 3.44
C THR A 177 2.83 -10.30 3.38
N VAL A 178 2.10 -11.32 3.84
CA VAL A 178 2.66 -12.67 4.03
C VAL A 178 3.07 -13.33 2.72
N PRO A 179 2.26 -13.32 1.64
CA PRO A 179 2.70 -13.90 0.38
C PRO A 179 3.98 -13.23 -0.14
N THR A 180 4.08 -11.90 -0.02
CA THR A 180 5.27 -11.16 -0.44
C THR A 180 6.52 -11.63 0.31
N PHE A 181 6.45 -11.79 1.63
CA PHE A 181 7.59 -12.29 2.42
C PHE A 181 7.92 -13.74 2.10
N VAL A 182 6.92 -14.60 1.90
CA VAL A 182 7.12 -15.98 1.48
C VAL A 182 7.89 -16.01 0.15
N PHE A 183 7.45 -15.24 -0.85
CA PHE A 183 8.15 -15.16 -2.13
C PHE A 183 9.58 -14.65 -1.98
N LEU A 184 9.82 -13.64 -1.17
CA LEU A 184 11.16 -13.10 -0.93
C LEU A 184 12.11 -14.07 -0.21
N LEU A 185 11.57 -14.93 0.65
CA LEU A 185 12.37 -15.94 1.36
C LEU A 185 12.75 -17.11 0.45
N PHE A 186 11.79 -17.61 -0.34
CA PHE A 186 12.01 -18.78 -1.20
C PHE A 186 12.64 -18.44 -2.54
N LEU A 187 12.50 -17.20 -3.01
CA LEU A 187 13.03 -16.73 -4.30
C LEU A 187 13.95 -15.51 -4.08
N PRO A 188 15.20 -15.71 -3.62
CA PRO A 188 16.14 -14.62 -3.35
C PRO A 188 16.38 -13.69 -4.54
N ALA A 189 16.22 -14.19 -5.77
CA ALA A 189 16.29 -13.39 -6.99
C ALA A 189 15.22 -12.30 -7.09
N LEU A 190 14.11 -12.43 -6.34
CA LEU A 190 13.03 -11.44 -6.32
C LEU A 190 13.22 -10.32 -5.27
N ARG A 191 14.30 -10.35 -4.48
CA ARG A 191 14.55 -9.32 -3.45
C ARG A 191 14.67 -7.91 -4.02
N ILE A 192 15.25 -7.78 -5.21
CA ILE A 192 15.38 -6.51 -5.93
C ILE A 192 14.02 -6.02 -6.46
N GLN A 193 13.01 -6.90 -6.51
CA GLN A 193 11.68 -6.66 -7.08
C GLN A 193 10.60 -6.54 -6.01
N PHE A 194 11.00 -6.32 -4.76
CA PHE A 194 10.10 -6.29 -3.60
C PHE A 194 8.84 -5.46 -3.83
N ALA A 195 8.97 -4.26 -4.37
CA ALA A 195 7.84 -3.36 -4.58
C ALA A 195 6.84 -3.92 -5.62
N SER A 196 7.33 -4.48 -6.73
CA SER A 196 6.47 -5.06 -7.76
C SER A 196 5.79 -6.35 -7.28
N VAL A 197 6.52 -7.22 -6.57
CA VAL A 197 5.94 -8.43 -5.96
C VAL A 197 4.84 -8.07 -4.95
N LEU A 198 5.06 -7.04 -4.14
CA LEU A 198 4.05 -6.55 -3.19
C LEU A 198 2.77 -6.10 -3.92
N CYS A 199 2.93 -5.45 -5.07
CA CYS A 199 1.80 -4.93 -5.84
C CYS A 199 0.98 -5.98 -6.57
N GLU A 200 1.53 -7.17 -6.86
CA GLU A 200 0.74 -8.31 -7.37
C GLU A 200 -0.37 -8.72 -6.39
N PHE A 201 -0.15 -8.49 -5.09
CA PHE A 201 -1.15 -8.74 -4.04
C PHE A 201 -2.05 -7.54 -3.74
N ALA A 202 -1.84 -6.39 -4.40
CA ALA A 202 -2.63 -5.18 -4.19
C ALA A 202 -4.11 -5.39 -4.53
N LEU A 203 -4.41 -6.18 -5.56
CA LEU A 203 -5.80 -6.50 -5.93
C LEU A 203 -6.53 -7.28 -4.83
N LEU A 204 -5.85 -8.24 -4.20
CA LEU A 204 -6.42 -8.98 -3.06
C LEU A 204 -6.70 -8.05 -1.88
N PHE A 205 -5.79 -7.12 -1.61
CA PHE A 205 -5.97 -6.10 -0.59
C PHE A 205 -7.13 -5.14 -0.95
N ALA A 206 -7.25 -4.73 -2.20
CA ALA A 206 -8.36 -3.89 -2.65
C ALA A 206 -9.72 -4.60 -2.48
N ILE A 207 -9.82 -5.89 -2.78
CA ILE A 207 -11.03 -6.70 -2.54
C ILE A 207 -11.36 -6.74 -1.05
N GLU A 208 -10.36 -6.94 -0.20
CA GLU A 208 -10.55 -6.94 1.25
C GLU A 208 -11.06 -5.58 1.75
N LEU A 209 -10.53 -4.47 1.26
CA LEU A 209 -11.02 -3.13 1.61
C LEU A 209 -12.51 -2.93 1.24
N VAL A 210 -12.96 -3.51 0.12
CA VAL A 210 -14.39 -3.54 -0.23
C VAL A 210 -15.20 -4.30 0.82
N VAL A 211 -14.70 -5.47 1.25
CA VAL A 211 -15.35 -6.30 2.28
C VAL A 211 -15.42 -5.56 3.61
N VAL A 212 -14.35 -4.88 4.02
CA VAL A 212 -14.32 -4.03 5.23
C VAL A 212 -15.40 -2.96 5.19
N LEU A 213 -15.51 -2.22 4.08
CA LEU A 213 -16.49 -1.15 3.95
C LEU A 213 -17.92 -1.68 3.83
N TRP A 214 -18.11 -2.76 3.10
CA TRP A 214 -19.42 -3.43 3.04
C TRP A 214 -19.88 -3.90 4.44
N TYR A 215 -18.98 -4.53 5.19
CA TYR A 215 -19.26 -4.99 6.55
C TYR A 215 -19.56 -3.82 7.50
N LYS A 216 -18.75 -2.74 7.42
CA LYS A 216 -18.96 -1.50 8.18
C LYS A 216 -20.36 -0.93 7.93
N ASP A 217 -20.73 -0.78 6.66
CA ASP A 217 -22.01 -0.17 6.27
C ASP A 217 -23.20 -1.04 6.67
N LYS A 218 -23.08 -2.36 6.48
CA LYS A 218 -24.13 -3.32 6.89
C LYS A 218 -24.47 -3.23 8.38
N HIS A 219 -23.50 -2.90 9.21
CA HIS A 219 -23.67 -2.82 10.67
C HIS A 219 -23.74 -1.38 11.19
N GLY A 220 -23.82 -0.37 10.32
CA GLY A 220 -23.98 1.03 10.66
C GLY A 220 -22.82 1.62 11.46
N LEU A 221 -21.60 1.06 11.33
CA LEU A 221 -20.41 1.54 12.03
C LEU A 221 -19.89 2.83 11.38
N ARG A 222 -19.54 3.83 12.21
CA ARG A 222 -19.00 5.14 11.76
C ARG A 222 -17.65 5.40 12.42
N TYR A 223 -16.72 5.96 11.65
CA TYR A 223 -15.33 6.23 12.08
C TYR A 223 -14.89 7.66 11.79
#